data_f2612c6ae0e55464fa52d831c4649a65
#
_entry.id   f2612c6ae0e55464fa52d831c4649a65
#
_cell.length_a   1.000
_cell.length_b   1.000
_cell.length_c   1.000
_cell.angle_alpha   90.00
_cell.angle_beta   90.00
_cell.angle_gamma   90.00
#
_symmetry.space_group_name_H-M   'P 1'
#
loop_
_entity.id
_entity.type
_entity.pdbx_description
1 polymer ?
#
loop_
_entity_poly.entity_id
_entity_poly.type
_entity_poly.pdbx_seq_one_letter_code
_entity_poly.pdbx_strand_id
1 'polypeptide(L)'
;MTGRFWSASGRPWATEKRRDKSKNARKSARNFLFKDETVWYAIHTTRFRYFRTYSTNERNILIPMVIDIHTHTFPDRLAATTRSFSDGTNAGLAASMARAGVDCSLVLPVATAPKQVVHVNDCSAQINERFPETGIFSFGCIHPDFSDYRAELARAAELGLKGIKLHPVYQGVDFDDIRTLRILDRAAELGLIVLSHSGLDVGFPGVVHVTPRMVRSALDQVGPMTLILAHMGGWRNWDQVEELLPDTSVYLDTSYSLGDLAPLDDGFYLPEDLPMMPQEQFLRMVRTFGPHRILFGTD
;
A
#
# COMPACT_ATOMS: atom_id res chain seq x y z
N MET A 1 -24.09 3.63 12.05
CA MET A 1 -23.59 3.57 13.44
C MET A 1 -22.16 4.10 13.40
N THR A 2 -21.90 5.25 13.98
CA THR A 2 -20.58 5.88 14.01
C THR A 2 -19.78 5.24 15.13
N GLY A 3 -18.88 4.32 14.79
CA GLY A 3 -17.93 3.76 15.75
C GLY A 3 -17.01 4.88 16.28
N ARG A 4 -17.17 5.24 17.54
CA ARG A 4 -16.28 6.15 18.23
C ARG A 4 -15.07 5.35 18.73
N PHE A 5 -13.94 5.50 18.12
CA PHE A 5 -12.68 5.10 18.73
C PHE A 5 -12.22 6.26 19.64
N TRP A 6 -12.51 6.16 20.93
CA TRP A 6 -11.98 7.08 21.95
C TRP A 6 -11.13 6.26 22.92
N SER A 7 -9.87 6.65 23.13
CA SER A 7 -9.15 6.23 24.31
C SER A 7 -9.67 7.02 25.51
N ALA A 8 -10.01 6.35 26.59
CA ALA A 8 -10.65 6.92 27.76
C ALA A 8 -9.67 7.53 28.78
N SER A 9 -8.51 8.07 28.37
CA SER A 9 -7.60 8.71 29.31
C SER A 9 -6.94 9.95 28.72
N GLY A 10 -7.52 11.10 29.02
CA GLY A 10 -6.95 12.42 28.71
C GLY A 10 -5.75 12.77 29.62
N ARG A 11 -4.60 12.14 29.44
CA ARG A 11 -3.36 12.56 30.09
C ARG A 11 -2.29 12.95 29.07
N PRO A 12 -1.61 14.10 29.26
CA PRO A 12 -0.52 14.50 28.39
C PRO A 12 0.71 13.59 28.61
N TRP A 13 1.34 13.18 27.54
CA TRP A 13 2.53 12.33 27.52
C TRP A 13 3.76 13.10 27.98
N ALA A 14 4.49 12.51 28.92
CA ALA A 14 5.79 13.01 29.35
C ALA A 14 6.81 12.83 28.23
N THR A 15 7.59 13.87 27.97
CA THR A 15 8.70 13.89 27.02
C THR A 15 9.87 13.08 27.55
N GLU A 16 9.92 11.80 27.24
CA GLU A 16 11.10 10.98 27.49
C GLU A 16 12.03 11.01 26.27
N LYS A 17 13.32 11.25 26.50
CA LYS A 17 14.35 11.33 25.46
C LYS A 17 14.43 10.00 24.70
N ARG A 18 13.85 9.94 23.51
CA ARG A 18 13.98 8.78 22.63
C ARG A 18 15.43 8.62 22.18
N ARG A 19 16.06 7.52 22.57
CA ARG A 19 17.25 7.01 21.89
C ARG A 19 16.89 6.73 20.42
N ASP A 20 17.74 7.20 19.52
CA ASP A 20 17.60 7.07 18.08
C ASP A 20 17.47 5.58 17.65
N LYS A 21 16.24 5.10 17.59
CA LYS A 21 15.90 3.75 17.08
C LYS A 21 15.99 3.66 15.55
N SER A 22 16.14 4.80 14.85
CA SER A 22 16.22 4.83 13.38
C SER A 22 17.45 4.10 12.84
N LYS A 23 18.55 4.09 13.60
CA LYS A 23 19.77 3.35 13.23
C LYS A 23 19.62 1.83 13.33
N ASN A 24 18.77 1.35 14.23
CA ASN A 24 18.56 -0.09 14.41
C ASN A 24 17.54 -0.63 13.38
N ALA A 25 16.50 0.13 13.05
CA ALA A 25 15.57 -0.24 11.99
C ALA A 25 16.27 -0.31 10.62
N ARG A 26 17.19 0.65 10.32
CA ARG A 26 18.02 0.59 9.11
C ARG A 26 18.98 -0.61 9.10
N LYS A 27 19.49 -1.03 10.26
CA LYS A 27 20.35 -2.21 10.37
C LYS A 27 19.56 -3.51 10.20
N SER A 28 18.34 -3.59 10.74
CA SER A 28 17.46 -4.74 10.59
C SER A 28 16.99 -4.91 9.14
N ALA A 29 16.47 -3.87 8.52
CA ALA A 29 16.07 -3.90 7.11
C ALA A 29 17.26 -4.20 6.17
N ARG A 30 18.43 -3.59 6.41
CA ARG A 30 19.66 -3.94 5.66
C ARG A 30 20.07 -5.41 5.86
N ASN A 31 20.02 -5.92 7.08
CA ASN A 31 20.42 -7.31 7.35
C ASN A 31 19.42 -8.31 6.75
N PHE A 32 18.15 -7.95 6.61
CA PHE A 32 17.14 -8.80 5.99
C PHE A 32 17.31 -8.90 4.46
N LEU A 33 17.72 -7.80 3.81
CA LEU A 33 17.90 -7.74 2.36
C LEU A 33 19.31 -8.14 1.90
N PHE A 34 20.34 -8.09 2.75
CA PHE A 34 21.74 -8.14 2.34
C PHE A 34 22.48 -9.46 2.57
N LYS A 35 21.83 -10.51 3.04
CA LYS A 35 22.49 -11.81 3.24
C LYS A 35 22.55 -12.69 2.00
N ASP A 36 21.82 -12.35 0.93
CA ASP A 36 21.83 -13.10 -0.32
C ASP A 36 21.94 -12.12 -1.50
N GLU A 37 23.13 -11.99 -2.08
CA GLU A 37 23.39 -11.12 -3.25
C GLU A 37 22.47 -11.44 -4.44
N THR A 38 21.96 -12.67 -4.53
CA THR A 38 21.05 -13.12 -5.58
C THR A 38 19.69 -12.44 -5.49
N VAL A 39 19.18 -12.16 -4.29
CA VAL A 39 17.90 -11.46 -4.06
C VAL A 39 17.99 -10.00 -4.48
N TRP A 40 19.13 -9.37 -4.24
CA TRP A 40 19.39 -7.99 -4.65
C TRP A 40 19.35 -7.81 -6.18
N TYR A 41 19.93 -8.76 -6.91
CA TYR A 41 19.97 -8.73 -8.37
C TYR A 41 18.56 -8.88 -8.97
N ALA A 42 17.70 -9.63 -8.30
CA ALA A 42 16.35 -9.92 -8.74
C ALA A 42 15.38 -8.72 -8.59
N ILE A 43 15.49 -7.95 -7.54
CA ILE A 43 14.69 -6.72 -7.35
C ILE A 43 15.12 -5.62 -8.35
N HIS A 44 16.37 -5.63 -8.81
CA HIS A 44 16.90 -4.64 -9.74
C HIS A 44 16.67 -4.93 -11.23
N THR A 45 16.23 -6.12 -11.61
CA THR A 45 16.11 -6.50 -13.03
C THR A 45 14.77 -6.21 -13.67
N THR A 46 13.80 -5.70 -12.95
CA THR A 46 12.49 -5.35 -13.53
C THR A 46 12.54 -4.09 -14.38
N ARG A 47 11.79 -4.08 -15.48
CA ARG A 47 11.78 -3.10 -16.59
C ARG A 47 11.48 -1.63 -16.23
N PHE A 48 11.26 -1.28 -14.98
CA PHE A 48 11.10 0.10 -14.51
C PHE A 48 12.40 0.60 -13.88
N ARG A 49 13.47 0.76 -14.70
CA ARG A 49 14.67 1.43 -14.28
C ARG A 49 14.49 2.95 -14.41
N TYR A 50 13.92 3.58 -13.42
CA TYR A 50 14.06 5.01 -13.26
C TYR A 50 15.42 5.26 -12.59
N PHE A 51 16.32 5.92 -13.30
CA PHE A 51 17.61 6.31 -12.76
C PHE A 51 17.63 7.82 -12.60
N ARG A 52 18.06 8.29 -11.45
CA ARG A 52 18.43 9.68 -11.29
C ARG A 52 19.85 9.84 -11.79
N THR A 53 20.08 10.73 -12.77
CA THR A 53 21.41 11.01 -13.28
C THR A 53 22.09 11.99 -12.34
N TYR A 54 23.12 11.56 -11.65
CA TYR A 54 24.01 12.44 -10.92
C TYR A 54 25.20 12.77 -11.84
N SER A 55 25.32 14.02 -12.25
CA SER A 55 26.47 14.50 -13.01
C SER A 55 27.56 14.94 -12.02
N THR A 56 28.66 14.19 -11.96
CA THR A 56 29.90 14.67 -11.38
C THR A 56 30.83 15.11 -12.53
N ASN A 57 31.80 15.95 -12.25
CA ASN A 57 32.70 16.56 -13.27
C ASN A 57 33.38 15.56 -14.21
N GLU A 58 33.25 14.25 -14.00
CA GLU A 58 33.88 13.21 -14.82
C GLU A 58 33.00 12.03 -15.22
N ARG A 59 31.82 11.80 -14.63
CA ARG A 59 30.94 10.65 -14.94
C ARG A 59 29.49 10.90 -14.60
N ASN A 60 28.58 10.39 -15.45
CA ASN A 60 27.18 10.25 -15.13
C ASN A 60 26.96 8.96 -14.33
N ILE A 61 26.66 9.08 -13.06
CA ILE A 61 26.31 7.92 -12.20
C ILE A 61 24.81 7.73 -12.23
N LEU A 62 24.38 6.55 -12.61
CA LEU A 62 22.97 6.15 -12.56
C LEU A 62 22.70 5.55 -11.17
N ILE A 63 21.89 6.24 -10.36
CA ILE A 63 21.45 5.75 -9.05
C ILE A 63 20.04 5.19 -9.21
N PRO A 64 19.78 3.93 -8.77
CA PRO A 64 18.41 3.38 -8.80
C PRO A 64 17.50 4.19 -7.89
N MET A 65 16.31 4.54 -8.40
CA MET A 65 15.26 5.21 -7.61
C MET A 65 14.57 4.21 -6.69
N VAL A 66 14.30 4.64 -5.47
CA VAL A 66 13.47 3.93 -4.51
C VAL A 66 12.04 4.48 -4.61
N ILE A 67 11.10 3.62 -4.97
CA ILE A 67 9.69 3.97 -5.11
C ILE A 67 8.90 3.17 -4.07
N ASP A 68 8.21 3.88 -3.19
CA ASP A 68 7.28 3.30 -2.22
C ASP A 68 5.87 3.35 -2.81
N ILE A 69 5.29 2.18 -3.12
CA ILE A 69 3.99 2.09 -3.81
C ILE A 69 2.80 2.01 -2.86
N HIS A 70 3.04 2.07 -1.55
CA HIS A 70 1.96 1.97 -0.57
C HIS A 70 2.19 2.93 0.59
N THR A 71 1.55 4.08 0.52
CA THR A 71 1.55 5.08 1.58
C THR A 71 0.17 5.70 1.74
N HIS A 72 -0.08 6.29 2.89
CA HIS A 72 -1.33 6.99 3.18
C HIS A 72 -1.06 8.42 3.66
N THR A 73 -1.88 9.34 3.19
CA THR A 73 -1.94 10.71 3.71
C THR A 73 -3.38 11.13 3.95
N PHE A 74 -3.56 12.14 4.76
CA PHE A 74 -4.88 12.66 5.11
C PHE A 74 -5.01 14.10 4.61
N PRO A 75 -6.24 14.53 4.21
CA PRO A 75 -6.46 15.81 3.55
C PRO A 75 -6.20 17.01 4.44
N ASP A 76 -6.33 16.85 5.74
CA ASP A 76 -6.11 17.92 6.70
C ASP A 76 -5.30 17.46 7.92
N ARG A 77 -4.70 18.42 8.61
CA ARG A 77 -3.81 18.16 9.74
C ARG A 77 -4.54 17.54 10.93
N LEU A 78 -5.82 17.84 11.12
CA LEU A 78 -6.60 17.25 12.22
C LEU A 78 -6.85 15.77 11.98
N ALA A 79 -7.26 15.39 10.77
CA ALA A 79 -7.41 13.99 10.39
C ALA A 79 -6.08 13.25 10.48
N ALA A 80 -4.99 13.87 10.00
CA ALA A 80 -3.65 13.30 10.05
C ALA A 80 -3.19 13.03 11.50
N THR A 81 -3.38 13.97 12.41
CA THR A 81 -2.93 13.83 13.81
C THR A 81 -3.76 12.87 14.64
N THR A 82 -5.02 12.63 14.26
CA THR A 82 -5.91 11.70 14.96
C THR A 82 -5.78 10.26 14.49
N ARG A 83 -5.12 10.02 13.35
CA ARG A 83 -5.02 8.69 12.74
C ARG A 83 -3.60 8.23 12.48
N SER A 84 -2.61 9.04 12.78
CA SER A 84 -1.20 8.75 12.54
C SER A 84 -0.36 9.16 13.75
N PHE A 85 0.66 8.36 14.06
CA PHE A 85 1.66 8.68 15.09
C PHE A 85 2.69 9.71 14.60
N SER A 86 2.59 10.14 13.36
CA SER A 86 3.44 11.12 12.72
C SER A 86 2.58 12.18 12.03
N ASP A 87 3.21 13.17 11.40
CA ASP A 87 2.51 14.08 10.50
C ASP A 87 2.07 13.33 9.25
N GLY A 88 0.82 12.88 9.23
CA GLY A 88 0.19 12.14 8.13
C GLY A 88 -0.25 13.02 6.95
N THR A 89 0.23 14.25 6.85
CA THR A 89 0.00 15.11 5.68
C THR A 89 0.98 14.79 4.54
N ASN A 90 0.72 15.30 3.34
CA ASN A 90 1.67 15.20 2.22
C ASN A 90 3.03 15.82 2.57
N ALA A 91 3.08 16.87 3.38
CA ALA A 91 4.33 17.47 3.85
C ALA A 91 5.07 16.54 4.82
N GLY A 92 4.35 15.87 5.71
CA GLY A 92 4.90 14.85 6.59
C GLY A 92 5.44 13.66 5.84
N LEU A 93 4.72 13.19 4.80
CA LEU A 93 5.19 12.13 3.91
C LEU A 93 6.49 12.55 3.20
N ALA A 94 6.53 13.74 2.59
CA ALA A 94 7.73 14.26 1.93
C ALA A 94 8.96 14.31 2.88
N ALA A 95 8.75 14.74 4.13
CA ALA A 95 9.79 14.74 5.14
C ALA A 95 10.25 13.32 5.51
N SER A 96 9.34 12.34 5.55
CA SER A 96 9.66 10.92 5.80
C SER A 96 10.43 10.30 4.64
N MET A 97 10.01 10.57 3.40
CA MET A 97 10.72 10.17 2.18
C MET A 97 12.17 10.66 2.19
N ALA A 98 12.38 11.95 2.46
CA ALA A 98 13.71 12.52 2.52
C ALA A 98 14.61 11.84 3.59
N ARG A 99 14.06 11.53 4.76
CA ARG A 99 14.80 10.82 5.82
C ARG A 99 15.12 9.37 5.46
N ALA A 100 14.22 8.71 4.74
CA ALA A 100 14.34 7.30 4.38
C ALA A 100 15.15 7.09 3.08
N GLY A 101 15.36 8.13 2.29
CA GLY A 101 15.97 8.04 0.96
C GLY A 101 15.02 7.43 -0.07
N VAL A 102 13.72 7.68 0.07
CA VAL A 102 12.68 7.32 -0.90
C VAL A 102 12.53 8.47 -1.89
N ASP A 103 12.60 8.18 -3.18
CA ASP A 103 12.55 9.18 -4.24
C ASP A 103 11.11 9.50 -4.65
N CYS A 104 10.24 8.50 -4.67
CA CYS A 104 8.82 8.65 -5.01
C CYS A 104 7.94 7.84 -4.06
N SER A 105 6.75 8.36 -3.74
CA SER A 105 5.73 7.64 -2.98
C SER A 105 4.36 7.72 -3.64
N LEU A 106 3.65 6.59 -3.63
CA LEU A 106 2.27 6.48 -4.09
C LEU A 106 1.31 6.55 -2.90
N VAL A 107 0.48 7.58 -2.89
CA VAL A 107 -0.62 7.74 -1.93
C VAL A 107 -1.83 6.93 -2.40
N LEU A 108 -2.40 6.16 -1.48
CA LEU A 108 -3.54 5.28 -1.71
C LEU A 108 -4.75 5.75 -0.89
N PRO A 109 -5.58 6.63 -1.43
CA PRO A 109 -6.74 7.14 -0.72
C PRO A 109 -7.85 6.09 -0.65
N VAL A 110 -8.65 6.12 0.41
CA VAL A 110 -9.79 5.22 0.60
C VAL A 110 -11.08 6.03 0.77
N ALA A 111 -12.06 5.80 -0.12
CA ALA A 111 -13.43 6.23 0.11
C ALA A 111 -14.16 5.17 0.94
N THR A 112 -14.45 5.47 2.19
CA THR A 112 -15.20 4.60 3.11
C THR A 112 -16.72 4.76 2.98
N ALA A 113 -17.17 5.72 2.16
CA ALA A 113 -18.57 5.94 1.82
C ALA A 113 -18.68 6.47 0.38
N PRO A 114 -19.77 6.13 -0.35
CA PRO A 114 -19.94 6.53 -1.76
C PRO A 114 -19.80 8.04 -2.00
N LYS A 115 -20.35 8.86 -1.11
CA LYS A 115 -20.32 10.34 -1.24
C LYS A 115 -18.92 10.97 -1.23
N GLN A 116 -17.89 10.24 -0.81
CA GLN A 116 -16.53 10.73 -0.74
C GLN A 116 -15.78 10.59 -2.07
N VAL A 117 -16.21 9.69 -2.95
CA VAL A 117 -15.47 9.23 -4.13
C VAL A 117 -15.01 10.38 -5.02
N VAL A 118 -15.93 11.22 -5.47
CA VAL A 118 -15.62 12.35 -6.39
C VAL A 118 -14.60 13.30 -5.78
N HIS A 119 -14.85 13.73 -4.54
CA HIS A 119 -13.95 14.66 -3.83
C HIS A 119 -12.55 14.07 -3.63
N VAL A 120 -12.46 12.79 -3.27
CA VAL A 120 -11.17 12.12 -3.07
C VAL A 120 -10.40 12.01 -4.39
N ASN A 121 -11.07 11.71 -5.50
CA ASN A 121 -10.43 11.66 -6.82
C ASN A 121 -9.94 13.05 -7.28
N ASP A 122 -10.68 14.12 -6.99
CA ASP A 122 -10.25 15.49 -7.25
C ASP A 122 -8.99 15.86 -6.44
N CYS A 123 -8.95 15.50 -5.16
CA CYS A 123 -7.76 15.69 -4.31
C CYS A 123 -6.56 14.89 -4.84
N SER A 124 -6.78 13.66 -5.31
CA SER A 124 -5.73 12.83 -5.90
C SER A 124 -5.14 13.44 -7.17
N ALA A 125 -5.98 14.01 -8.03
CA ALA A 125 -5.53 14.72 -9.21
C ALA A 125 -4.67 15.94 -8.85
N GLN A 126 -5.07 16.72 -7.85
CA GLN A 126 -4.30 17.86 -7.35
C GLN A 126 -2.93 17.44 -6.76
N ILE A 127 -2.85 16.28 -6.10
CA ILE A 127 -1.57 15.73 -5.65
C ILE A 127 -0.67 15.45 -6.86
N ASN A 128 -1.23 14.85 -7.92
CA ASN A 128 -0.48 14.48 -9.13
C ASN A 128 0.01 15.71 -9.91
N GLU A 129 -0.71 16.81 -9.91
CA GLU A 129 -0.25 18.08 -10.51
C GLU A 129 1.05 18.58 -9.86
N ARG A 130 1.25 18.31 -8.57
CA ARG A 130 2.43 18.71 -7.81
C ARG A 130 3.55 17.66 -7.77
N PHE A 131 3.36 16.53 -8.43
CA PHE A 131 4.34 15.44 -8.44
C PHE A 131 5.77 15.87 -8.82
N PRO A 132 5.98 16.72 -9.85
CA PRO A 132 7.34 17.11 -10.22
C PRO A 132 8.12 17.79 -9.09
N GLU A 133 7.43 18.42 -8.16
CA GLU A 133 8.01 19.14 -7.02
C GLU A 133 8.18 18.25 -5.79
N THR A 134 7.27 17.31 -5.60
CA THR A 134 7.12 16.58 -4.33
C THR A 134 7.62 15.14 -4.39
N GLY A 135 7.66 14.52 -5.57
CA GLY A 135 7.86 13.07 -5.72
C GLY A 135 6.67 12.24 -5.21
N ILE A 136 5.54 12.88 -4.86
CA ILE A 136 4.34 12.20 -4.36
C ILE A 136 3.29 12.17 -5.45
N PHE A 137 2.78 10.99 -5.77
CA PHE A 137 1.66 10.79 -6.67
C PHE A 137 0.56 9.98 -5.98
N SER A 138 -0.65 10.01 -6.52
CA SER A 138 -1.81 9.38 -5.91
C SER A 138 -2.56 8.54 -6.94
N PHE A 139 -3.08 7.40 -6.50
CA PHE A 139 -4.19 6.74 -7.17
C PHE A 139 -5.50 7.45 -6.82
N GLY A 140 -6.56 7.14 -7.55
CA GLY A 140 -7.92 7.45 -7.14
C GLY A 140 -8.51 6.37 -6.24
N CYS A 141 -9.80 6.48 -6.03
CA CYS A 141 -10.58 5.47 -5.31
C CYS A 141 -11.97 5.31 -5.94
N ILE A 142 -12.64 4.24 -5.55
CA ILE A 142 -14.06 4.02 -5.85
C ILE A 142 -14.70 3.26 -4.70
N HIS A 143 -16.00 3.44 -4.49
CA HIS A 143 -16.77 2.66 -3.51
C HIS A 143 -17.70 1.69 -4.24
N PRO A 144 -17.82 0.42 -3.82
CA PRO A 144 -18.69 -0.56 -4.49
C PRO A 144 -20.15 -0.14 -4.61
N ASP A 145 -20.65 0.67 -3.68
CA ASP A 145 -22.01 1.21 -3.70
C ASP A 145 -22.13 2.58 -4.41
N PHE A 146 -21.08 3.06 -5.07
CA PHE A 146 -21.16 4.28 -5.86
C PHE A 146 -21.92 4.00 -7.16
N SER A 147 -23.12 4.59 -7.30
CA SER A 147 -24.07 4.23 -8.37
C SER A 147 -23.54 4.48 -9.77
N ASP A 148 -22.81 5.59 -9.99
CA ASP A 148 -22.28 5.99 -11.29
C ASP A 148 -20.79 5.64 -11.43
N TYR A 149 -20.40 4.45 -10.96
CA TYR A 149 -19.01 4.01 -10.95
C TYR A 149 -18.35 3.99 -12.33
N ARG A 150 -19.12 3.71 -13.39
CA ARG A 150 -18.57 3.64 -14.76
C ARG A 150 -18.09 5.00 -15.26
N ALA A 151 -18.90 6.04 -15.04
CA ALA A 151 -18.56 7.40 -15.42
C ALA A 151 -17.43 7.95 -14.54
N GLU A 152 -17.47 7.68 -13.25
CA GLU A 152 -16.44 8.15 -12.33
C GLU A 152 -15.07 7.51 -12.59
N LEU A 153 -14.99 6.22 -12.89
CA LEU A 153 -13.73 5.58 -13.28
C LEU A 153 -13.19 6.15 -14.61
N ALA A 154 -14.07 6.45 -15.58
CA ALA A 154 -13.66 7.12 -16.80
C ALA A 154 -13.12 8.53 -16.50
N ARG A 155 -13.82 9.31 -15.67
CA ARG A 155 -13.38 10.64 -15.23
C ARG A 155 -12.03 10.56 -14.49
N ALA A 156 -11.84 9.59 -13.61
CA ALA A 156 -10.58 9.37 -12.91
C ALA A 156 -9.42 9.15 -13.90
N ALA A 157 -9.64 8.33 -14.93
CA ALA A 157 -8.66 8.13 -16.01
C ALA A 157 -8.39 9.42 -16.82
N GLU A 158 -9.43 10.21 -17.12
CA GLU A 158 -9.32 11.52 -17.79
C GLU A 158 -8.55 12.55 -16.94
N LEU A 159 -8.71 12.52 -15.62
CA LEU A 159 -7.92 13.30 -14.67
C LEU A 159 -6.44 12.84 -14.58
N GLY A 160 -6.07 11.80 -15.31
CA GLY A 160 -4.70 11.28 -15.37
C GLY A 160 -4.35 10.31 -14.25
N LEU A 161 -5.30 9.91 -13.38
CA LEU A 161 -5.08 8.88 -12.37
C LEU A 161 -4.78 7.54 -13.05
N LYS A 162 -3.70 6.89 -12.61
CA LYS A 162 -3.21 5.64 -13.23
C LYS A 162 -3.77 4.37 -12.60
N GLY A 163 -4.48 4.51 -11.50
CA GLY A 163 -5.07 3.39 -10.79
C GLY A 163 -6.02 3.84 -9.70
N ILE A 164 -6.60 2.86 -9.03
CA ILE A 164 -7.52 3.03 -7.91
C ILE A 164 -7.11 2.17 -6.72
N LYS A 165 -7.36 2.67 -5.51
CA LYS A 165 -7.30 1.90 -4.28
C LYS A 165 -8.69 1.36 -3.94
N LEU A 166 -8.74 0.08 -3.58
CA LEU A 166 -9.88 -0.57 -2.92
C LEU A 166 -9.49 -0.98 -1.50
N HIS A 167 -10.43 -0.86 -0.59
CA HIS A 167 -10.29 -1.33 0.78
C HIS A 167 -11.57 -2.05 1.23
N PRO A 168 -11.77 -3.30 0.78
CA PRO A 168 -13.02 -4.03 0.97
C PRO A 168 -13.48 -4.11 2.42
N VAL A 169 -12.57 -4.21 3.40
CA VAL A 169 -12.91 -4.20 4.83
C VAL A 169 -13.58 -2.88 5.23
N TYR A 170 -13.02 -1.73 4.86
CA TYR A 170 -13.60 -0.42 5.19
C TYR A 170 -14.85 -0.10 4.37
N GLN A 171 -15.00 -0.75 3.22
CA GLN A 171 -16.13 -0.59 2.32
C GLN A 171 -17.25 -1.60 2.61
N GLY A 172 -17.01 -2.62 3.46
CA GLY A 172 -18.00 -3.61 3.89
C GLY A 172 -18.49 -4.53 2.77
N VAL A 173 -17.61 -4.86 1.80
CA VAL A 173 -17.96 -5.64 0.61
C VAL A 173 -16.84 -6.64 0.30
N ASP A 174 -17.20 -7.89 0.01
CA ASP A 174 -16.24 -8.91 -0.38
C ASP A 174 -15.60 -8.61 -1.74
N PHE A 175 -14.36 -9.08 -1.94
CA PHE A 175 -13.61 -8.79 -3.15
C PHE A 175 -14.23 -9.43 -4.40
N ASP A 176 -14.91 -10.55 -4.26
CA ASP A 176 -15.63 -11.26 -5.33
C ASP A 176 -17.15 -10.98 -5.36
N ASP A 177 -17.63 -9.97 -4.59
CA ASP A 177 -19.00 -9.49 -4.72
C ASP A 177 -19.22 -8.82 -6.10
N ILE A 178 -20.39 -8.98 -6.67
CA ILE A 178 -20.73 -8.43 -8.00
C ILE A 178 -20.48 -6.92 -8.10
N ARG A 179 -20.61 -6.17 -7.01
CA ARG A 179 -20.34 -4.72 -6.96
C ARG A 179 -18.84 -4.44 -7.15
N THR A 180 -17.98 -5.26 -6.55
CA THR A 180 -16.54 -5.19 -6.74
C THR A 180 -16.15 -5.67 -8.13
N LEU A 181 -16.68 -6.80 -8.58
CA LEU A 181 -16.38 -7.36 -9.91
C LEU A 181 -16.65 -6.38 -11.05
N ARG A 182 -17.78 -5.63 -10.99
CA ARG A 182 -18.10 -4.58 -11.97
C ARG A 182 -17.08 -3.45 -12.01
N ILE A 183 -16.52 -3.10 -10.85
CA ILE A 183 -15.45 -2.09 -10.75
C ILE A 183 -14.15 -2.62 -11.36
N LEU A 184 -13.78 -3.86 -11.02
CA LEU A 184 -12.58 -4.51 -11.55
C LEU A 184 -12.64 -4.61 -13.07
N ASP A 185 -13.78 -5.06 -13.63
CA ASP A 185 -14.04 -5.13 -15.06
C ASP A 185 -13.87 -3.75 -15.73
N ARG A 186 -14.50 -2.72 -15.16
CA ARG A 186 -14.38 -1.36 -15.70
C ARG A 186 -12.97 -0.79 -15.58
N ALA A 187 -12.28 -1.07 -14.50
CA ALA A 187 -10.87 -0.67 -14.35
C ALA A 187 -9.98 -1.35 -15.40
N ALA A 188 -10.21 -2.64 -15.67
CA ALA A 188 -9.52 -3.38 -16.72
C ALA A 188 -9.77 -2.78 -18.12
N GLU A 189 -11.03 -2.47 -18.46
CA GLU A 189 -11.40 -1.79 -19.73
C GLU A 189 -10.65 -0.46 -19.93
N LEU A 190 -10.42 0.28 -18.85
CA LEU A 190 -9.75 1.58 -18.86
C LEU A 190 -8.21 1.48 -18.71
N GLY A 191 -7.67 0.28 -18.50
CA GLY A 191 -6.24 0.08 -18.23
C GLY A 191 -5.77 0.66 -16.90
N LEU A 192 -6.70 0.85 -15.94
CA LEU A 192 -6.37 1.31 -14.61
C LEU A 192 -5.77 0.18 -13.77
N ILE A 193 -4.71 0.50 -13.03
CA ILE A 193 -4.15 -0.39 -12.02
C ILE A 193 -5.10 -0.44 -10.82
N VAL A 194 -5.38 -1.62 -10.30
CA VAL A 194 -6.09 -1.77 -9.02
C VAL A 194 -5.11 -2.20 -7.95
N LEU A 195 -5.03 -1.43 -6.85
CA LEU A 195 -4.35 -1.85 -5.63
C LEU A 195 -5.39 -2.06 -4.54
N SER A 196 -5.46 -3.28 -4.02
CA SER A 196 -6.42 -3.65 -2.96
C SER A 196 -5.71 -3.97 -1.66
N HIS A 197 -6.28 -3.49 -0.54
CA HIS A 197 -6.01 -4.10 0.76
C HIS A 197 -6.31 -5.62 0.67
N SER A 198 -5.52 -6.44 1.33
CA SER A 198 -5.67 -7.90 1.28
C SER A 198 -5.36 -8.53 2.64
N GLY A 199 -6.10 -9.59 2.96
CA GLY A 199 -5.96 -10.32 4.22
C GLY A 199 -6.72 -9.67 5.38
N LEU A 200 -6.27 -9.98 6.58
CA LEU A 200 -6.82 -9.42 7.81
C LEU A 200 -6.40 -7.96 7.97
N ASP A 201 -7.33 -7.12 8.40
CA ASP A 201 -7.05 -5.74 8.81
C ASP A 201 -6.99 -5.66 10.34
N VAL A 202 -5.96 -5.01 10.88
CA VAL A 202 -5.78 -4.89 12.34
C VAL A 202 -6.90 -4.10 13.01
N GLY A 203 -7.52 -3.16 12.31
CA GLY A 203 -8.65 -2.39 12.81
C GLY A 203 -9.98 -3.17 12.82
N PHE A 204 -10.03 -4.33 12.14
CA PHE A 204 -11.24 -5.16 12.02
C PHE A 204 -10.91 -6.64 12.24
N PRO A 205 -10.50 -7.04 13.44
CA PRO A 205 -10.11 -8.40 13.72
C PRO A 205 -11.29 -9.37 13.49
N GLY A 206 -10.99 -10.49 12.85
CA GLY A 206 -11.98 -11.54 12.58
C GLY A 206 -12.80 -11.37 11.29
N VAL A 207 -12.64 -10.28 10.55
CA VAL A 207 -13.33 -10.05 9.28
C VAL A 207 -12.29 -9.96 8.14
N VAL A 208 -12.41 -10.84 7.15
CA VAL A 208 -11.53 -10.84 5.96
C VAL A 208 -12.37 -10.78 4.71
N HIS A 209 -12.39 -9.62 4.07
CA HIS A 209 -13.13 -9.36 2.83
C HIS A 209 -12.29 -9.57 1.56
N VAL A 210 -10.99 -9.87 1.71
CA VAL A 210 -10.09 -10.19 0.59
C VAL A 210 -9.24 -11.39 0.97
N THR A 211 -9.72 -12.58 0.69
CA THR A 211 -8.94 -13.81 0.81
C THR A 211 -8.31 -14.18 -0.53
N PRO A 212 -7.20 -14.96 -0.57
CA PRO A 212 -6.65 -15.45 -1.83
C PRO A 212 -7.65 -16.23 -2.68
N ARG A 213 -8.60 -16.92 -2.07
CA ARG A 213 -9.69 -17.62 -2.77
C ARG A 213 -10.66 -16.64 -3.45
N MET A 214 -11.06 -15.56 -2.79
CA MET A 214 -11.89 -14.51 -3.40
C MET A 214 -11.17 -13.81 -4.54
N VAL A 215 -9.85 -13.57 -4.39
CA VAL A 215 -9.03 -13.02 -5.48
C VAL A 215 -9.03 -13.94 -6.69
N ARG A 216 -8.84 -15.24 -6.49
CA ARG A 216 -8.90 -16.23 -7.57
C ARG A 216 -10.26 -16.20 -8.26
N SER A 217 -11.35 -16.27 -7.47
CA SER A 217 -12.72 -16.18 -7.96
C SER A 217 -12.97 -14.92 -8.79
N ALA A 218 -12.46 -13.77 -8.36
CA ALA A 218 -12.60 -12.52 -9.08
C ALA A 218 -11.82 -12.52 -10.41
N LEU A 219 -10.57 -12.98 -10.41
CA LEU A 219 -9.75 -13.06 -11.62
C LEU A 219 -10.34 -14.00 -12.68
N ASP A 220 -10.93 -15.12 -12.25
CA ASP A 220 -11.59 -16.07 -13.15
C ASP A 220 -12.84 -15.48 -13.82
N GLN A 221 -13.47 -14.46 -13.20
CA GLN A 221 -14.67 -13.80 -13.71
C GLN A 221 -14.37 -12.54 -14.54
N VAL A 222 -13.39 -11.74 -14.11
CA VAL A 222 -13.06 -10.45 -14.77
C VAL A 222 -12.04 -10.65 -15.89
N GLY A 223 -11.15 -11.64 -15.75
CA GLY A 223 -10.06 -11.86 -16.70
C GLY A 223 -8.82 -11.00 -16.43
N PRO A 224 -7.94 -10.83 -17.44
CA PRO A 224 -6.64 -10.19 -17.24
C PRO A 224 -6.75 -8.72 -16.86
N MET A 225 -6.09 -8.33 -15.76
CA MET A 225 -5.99 -6.96 -15.29
C MET A 225 -4.67 -6.75 -14.54
N THR A 226 -4.27 -5.51 -14.32
CA THR A 226 -3.16 -5.19 -13.42
C THR A 226 -3.69 -5.05 -12.00
N LEU A 227 -3.49 -6.08 -11.19
CA LEU A 227 -3.92 -6.14 -9.79
C LEU A 227 -2.70 -6.24 -8.87
N ILE A 228 -2.63 -5.34 -7.90
CA ILE A 228 -1.64 -5.35 -6.82
C ILE A 228 -2.39 -5.70 -5.53
N LEU A 229 -1.93 -6.71 -4.83
CA LEU A 229 -2.45 -7.13 -3.54
C LEU A 229 -1.51 -6.67 -2.43
N ALA A 230 -2.03 -5.87 -1.53
CA ALA A 230 -1.28 -5.37 -0.39
C ALA A 230 -0.85 -6.50 0.56
N HIS A 231 0.16 -6.20 1.38
CA HIS A 231 0.58 -7.05 2.49
C HIS A 231 1.02 -8.45 2.07
N MET A 232 1.84 -8.52 1.01
CA MET A 232 2.30 -9.77 0.38
C MET A 232 1.13 -10.68 -0.04
N GLY A 233 0.04 -10.06 -0.55
CA GLY A 233 -1.14 -10.77 -1.03
C GLY A 233 -2.18 -11.06 0.05
N GLY A 234 -1.90 -10.72 1.31
CA GLY A 234 -2.87 -10.83 2.40
C GLY A 234 -2.24 -11.12 3.75
N TRP A 235 -2.18 -10.11 4.62
CA TRP A 235 -1.65 -10.28 5.97
C TRP A 235 -2.35 -11.43 6.70
N ARG A 236 -1.56 -12.35 7.28
CA ARG A 236 -1.97 -13.61 7.93
C ARG A 236 -2.58 -14.68 7.00
N ASN A 237 -2.61 -14.46 5.68
CA ASN A 237 -3.10 -15.45 4.69
C ASN A 237 -2.01 -15.94 3.73
N TRP A 238 -0.74 -15.72 4.04
CA TRP A 238 0.39 -15.95 3.12
C TRP A 238 0.53 -17.37 2.62
N ASP A 239 0.18 -18.39 3.43
CA ASP A 239 0.20 -19.80 3.00
C ASP A 239 -0.81 -20.03 1.87
N GLN A 240 -2.01 -19.45 1.96
CA GLN A 240 -3.00 -19.53 0.90
C GLN A 240 -2.59 -18.71 -0.34
N VAL A 241 -1.86 -17.60 -0.16
CA VAL A 241 -1.28 -16.83 -1.27
C VAL A 241 -0.29 -17.69 -2.05
N GLU A 242 0.63 -18.39 -1.35
CA GLU A 242 1.59 -19.31 -1.95
C GLU A 242 0.90 -20.50 -2.66
N GLU A 243 -0.24 -20.96 -2.16
CA GLU A 243 -0.99 -22.08 -2.73
C GLU A 243 -1.82 -21.68 -3.96
N LEU A 244 -2.51 -20.54 -3.91
CA LEU A 244 -3.61 -20.22 -4.83
C LEU A 244 -3.27 -19.20 -5.92
N LEU A 245 -2.23 -18.40 -5.76
CA LEU A 245 -2.00 -17.23 -6.63
C LEU A 245 -0.72 -17.28 -7.50
N PRO A 246 0.18 -18.26 -7.43
CA PRO A 246 1.44 -18.22 -8.19
C PRO A 246 1.26 -18.16 -9.71
N ASP A 247 0.26 -18.87 -10.24
CA ASP A 247 -0.07 -18.96 -11.66
C ASP A 247 -0.92 -17.80 -12.19
N THR A 248 -1.25 -16.84 -11.33
CA THR A 248 -1.97 -15.61 -11.71
C THR A 248 -1.01 -14.48 -12.14
N SER A 249 -1.56 -13.38 -12.63
CA SER A 249 -0.80 -12.18 -13.00
C SER A 249 -0.68 -11.14 -11.88
N VAL A 250 -1.08 -11.45 -10.66
CA VAL A 250 -1.08 -10.49 -9.55
C VAL A 250 0.32 -10.06 -9.14
N TYR A 251 0.44 -8.80 -8.73
CA TYR A 251 1.59 -8.25 -8.03
C TYR A 251 1.32 -8.26 -6.53
N LEU A 252 2.37 -8.34 -5.74
CA LEU A 252 2.31 -8.28 -4.28
C LEU A 252 3.13 -7.09 -3.80
N ASP A 253 2.69 -6.38 -2.76
CA ASP A 253 3.53 -5.38 -2.12
C ASP A 253 4.01 -5.83 -0.74
N THR A 254 5.13 -5.26 -0.29
CA THR A 254 5.78 -5.63 0.97
C THR A 254 5.21 -4.92 2.18
N SER A 255 4.25 -4.02 1.99
CA SER A 255 3.70 -3.22 3.06
C SER A 255 3.16 -4.09 4.19
N TYR A 256 3.32 -3.63 5.43
CA TYR A 256 2.79 -4.29 6.62
C TYR A 256 3.14 -5.79 6.76
N SER A 257 4.13 -6.29 6.03
CA SER A 257 4.50 -7.71 6.03
C SER A 257 5.93 -7.97 6.46
N LEU A 258 6.80 -6.98 6.33
CA LEU A 258 8.23 -7.08 6.64
C LEU A 258 8.63 -6.03 7.67
N GLY A 259 9.54 -6.40 8.58
CA GLY A 259 10.04 -5.54 9.65
C GLY A 259 9.39 -5.86 10.99
N ASP A 260 9.16 -4.83 11.80
CA ASP A 260 8.58 -4.96 13.14
C ASP A 260 7.34 -4.07 13.24
N LEU A 261 6.23 -4.61 13.73
CA LEU A 261 5.06 -3.87 14.17
C LEU A 261 5.13 -3.66 15.67
N ALA A 262 4.99 -2.41 16.10
CA ALA A 262 4.82 -2.11 17.51
C ALA A 262 3.31 -2.08 17.82
N PRO A 263 2.82 -2.87 18.79
CA PRO A 263 1.44 -2.76 19.24
C PRO A 263 1.19 -1.36 19.82
N LEU A 264 -0.05 -0.91 19.71
CA LEU A 264 -0.50 0.29 20.41
C LEU A 264 -0.54 0.02 21.93
N ASP A 265 -0.23 1.03 22.73
CA ASP A 265 -0.34 0.97 24.19
C ASP A 265 -1.81 0.97 24.69
N ASP A 266 -2.75 0.46 23.88
CA ASP A 266 -4.16 0.34 24.22
C ASP A 266 -4.53 -1.05 24.76
N GLY A 267 -3.57 -1.98 24.74
CA GLY A 267 -3.72 -3.34 25.26
C GLY A 267 -4.62 -4.25 24.40
N PHE A 268 -5.02 -3.81 23.20
CA PHE A 268 -5.86 -4.60 22.32
C PHE A 268 -5.07 -5.70 21.60
N TYR A 269 -3.84 -5.40 21.17
CA TYR A 269 -2.93 -6.37 20.57
C TYR A 269 -1.71 -6.59 21.43
N LEU A 270 -1.35 -7.85 21.62
CA LEU A 270 -0.04 -8.23 22.12
C LEU A 270 0.95 -8.38 20.95
N PRO A 271 2.28 -8.33 21.18
CA PRO A 271 3.27 -8.52 20.10
C PRO A 271 3.06 -9.81 19.28
N GLU A 272 2.64 -10.88 19.94
CA GLU A 272 2.32 -12.17 19.31
C GLU A 272 1.09 -12.14 18.41
N ASP A 273 0.20 -11.16 18.56
CA ASP A 273 -0.97 -10.95 17.73
C ASP A 273 -0.64 -10.25 16.40
N LEU A 274 0.57 -9.70 16.29
CA LEU A 274 1.05 -8.94 15.15
C LEU A 274 2.20 -9.67 14.42
N PRO A 275 1.99 -10.90 13.92
CA PRO A 275 3.04 -11.67 13.29
C PRO A 275 3.47 -11.03 11.97
N MET A 276 4.78 -10.91 11.79
CA MET A 276 5.40 -10.54 10.53
C MET A 276 5.76 -11.78 9.73
N MET A 277 5.86 -11.62 8.41
CA MET A 277 6.23 -12.73 7.53
C MET A 277 7.64 -13.24 7.87
N PRO A 278 7.81 -14.55 8.10
CA PRO A 278 9.14 -15.13 8.29
C PRO A 278 10.02 -14.92 7.05
N GLN A 279 11.30 -14.65 7.25
CA GLN A 279 12.27 -14.45 6.16
C GLN A 279 12.26 -15.60 5.15
N GLU A 280 12.17 -16.82 5.61
CA GLU A 280 12.15 -18.01 4.74
C GLU A 280 10.90 -18.02 3.85
N GLN A 281 9.74 -17.63 4.38
CA GLN A 281 8.51 -17.53 3.62
C GLN A 281 8.60 -16.41 2.58
N PHE A 282 9.10 -15.24 2.95
CA PHE A 282 9.34 -14.16 1.99
C PHE A 282 10.23 -14.60 0.83
N LEU A 283 11.35 -15.26 1.11
CA LEU A 283 12.26 -15.75 0.08
C LEU A 283 11.61 -16.83 -0.81
N ARG A 284 10.76 -17.71 -0.25
CA ARG A 284 9.98 -18.66 -1.06
C ARG A 284 9.03 -17.92 -2.00
N MET A 285 8.27 -16.94 -1.48
CA MET A 285 7.33 -16.16 -2.28
C MET A 285 8.03 -15.37 -3.39
N VAL A 286 9.19 -14.76 -3.11
CA VAL A 286 10.01 -14.10 -4.16
C VAL A 286 10.42 -15.08 -5.26
N ARG A 287 10.79 -16.31 -4.93
CA ARG A 287 11.13 -17.33 -5.94
C ARG A 287 9.92 -17.78 -6.73
N THR A 288 8.78 -17.98 -6.06
CA THR A 288 7.55 -18.50 -6.65
C THR A 288 6.86 -17.48 -7.57
N PHE A 289 6.71 -16.24 -7.11
CA PHE A 289 6.06 -15.16 -7.89
C PHE A 289 7.04 -14.49 -8.87
N GLY A 290 8.32 -14.61 -8.62
CA GLY A 290 9.35 -13.85 -9.31
C GLY A 290 9.49 -12.43 -8.75
N PRO A 291 10.75 -11.93 -8.63
CA PRO A 291 11.03 -10.64 -8.01
C PRO A 291 10.40 -9.45 -8.75
N HIS A 292 10.06 -9.62 -10.02
CA HIS A 292 9.39 -8.60 -10.83
C HIS A 292 7.92 -8.39 -10.47
N ARG A 293 7.34 -9.26 -9.66
CA ARG A 293 5.97 -9.13 -9.14
C ARG A 293 5.91 -8.73 -7.67
N ILE A 294 7.06 -8.53 -7.02
CA ILE A 294 7.14 -8.07 -5.63
C ILE A 294 7.53 -6.58 -5.65
N LEU A 295 6.65 -5.75 -5.12
CA LEU A 295 6.79 -4.30 -5.12
C LEU A 295 7.09 -3.80 -3.70
N PHE A 296 7.90 -2.77 -3.59
CA PHE A 296 8.21 -2.18 -2.30
C PHE A 296 7.10 -1.22 -1.87
N GLY A 297 6.55 -1.43 -0.69
CA GLY A 297 5.58 -0.57 -0.02
C GLY A 297 5.79 -0.61 1.49
N THR A 298 5.47 0.49 2.18
CA THR A 298 5.65 0.59 3.64
C THR A 298 4.34 0.60 4.41
N ASP A 299 3.27 1.18 3.85
CA ASP A 299 1.97 1.47 4.44
C ASP A 299 1.96 2.62 5.45
#